data_ebbac221f418158faec161383ff1b6ce
#
_entry.id   ebbac221f418158faec161383ff1b6ce
#
_cell.length_a   1.000
_cell.length_b   1.000
_cell.length_c   1.000
_cell.angle_alpha   90.00
_cell.angle_beta   90.00
_cell.angle_gamma   90.00
#
_symmetry.space_group_name_H-M   'P 1'
#
loop_
_entity.id
_entity.type
_entity.pdbx_description
1 polymer ?
#
loop_
_entity_poly.entity_id
_entity_poly.type
_entity_poly.pdbx_seq_one_letter_code
_entity_poly.pdbx_strand_id
1 'polypeptide(L)'
;IGADLHDEKAINAGAVYVFSRSGTSWSQQAKLMASDAAETDLFGVRVALSGNTALISARRDDDEIMGVDAGSAYVFVRTGTTWQQQAKLTAPDGAADDRFGRSVAISGDTALISAMHQDDKGANSGSAYIFSRTAGVWSHQTTLTAEDGAPGDVFGWSVALSNNTALIGATGNDDNGNESGAAYVFEIKAN
;
A
#
# COMPACT_ATOMS: atom_id res chain seq x y z
N ILE A 1 7.74 -12.35 1.49
CA ILE A 1 7.30 -12.91 0.19
C ILE A 1 5.79 -12.96 0.20
N GLY A 2 5.15 -12.24 -0.72
CA GLY A 2 3.69 -12.31 -0.90
C GLY A 2 3.27 -13.53 -1.72
N ALA A 3 2.08 -14.04 -1.43
CA ALA A 3 1.39 -15.12 -2.11
C ALA A 3 -0.10 -14.73 -2.18
N ASP A 4 -0.39 -13.76 -3.04
CA ASP A 4 -1.69 -13.08 -3.14
C ASP A 4 -2.85 -13.98 -3.61
N LEU A 5 -2.55 -15.12 -4.22
CA LEU A 5 -3.54 -16.12 -4.64
C LEU A 5 -3.65 -17.30 -3.68
N HIS A 6 -3.28 -17.13 -2.40
CA HIS A 6 -3.34 -18.20 -1.39
C HIS A 6 -4.75 -18.38 -0.83
N ASP A 7 -5.27 -19.61 -0.79
CA ASP A 7 -6.68 -19.95 -0.57
C ASP A 7 -7.03 -20.42 0.86
N GLU A 8 -6.13 -20.35 1.82
CA GLU A 8 -6.35 -20.96 3.15
C GLU A 8 -7.54 -20.36 3.92
N LYS A 9 -7.77 -19.05 3.80
CA LYS A 9 -8.91 -18.36 4.44
C LYS A 9 -10.13 -18.34 3.52
N ALA A 10 -9.91 -17.97 2.26
CA ALA A 10 -10.90 -17.93 1.18
C ALA A 10 -10.17 -17.96 -0.17
N ILE A 11 -10.88 -18.15 -1.28
CA ILE A 11 -10.29 -18.18 -2.62
C ILE A 11 -9.59 -16.84 -2.88
N ASN A 12 -8.30 -16.91 -3.22
CA ASN A 12 -7.45 -15.74 -3.50
C ASN A 12 -7.45 -14.68 -2.38
N ALA A 13 -7.70 -15.07 -1.13
CA ALA A 13 -7.62 -14.17 0.02
C ALA A 13 -6.17 -13.68 0.24
N GLY A 14 -5.20 -14.53 -0.05
CA GLY A 14 -3.79 -14.22 0.00
C GLY A 14 -3.10 -14.49 1.34
N ALA A 15 -1.77 -14.54 1.29
CA ALA A 15 -0.91 -14.69 2.46
C ALA A 15 0.47 -14.05 2.23
N VAL A 16 1.20 -13.80 3.31
CA VAL A 16 2.61 -13.34 3.26
C VAL A 16 3.47 -14.23 4.13
N TYR A 17 4.59 -14.70 3.60
CA TYR A 17 5.57 -15.49 4.31
C TYR A 17 6.77 -14.64 4.72
N VAL A 18 7.08 -14.66 6.00
CA VAL A 18 8.25 -14.00 6.57
C VAL A 18 9.36 -15.00 6.74
N PHE A 19 10.54 -14.66 6.24
CA PHE A 19 11.76 -15.48 6.40
C PHE A 19 12.80 -14.70 7.20
N SER A 20 13.52 -15.40 8.08
CA SER A 20 14.68 -14.89 8.78
C SER A 20 15.95 -15.56 8.28
N ARG A 21 17.04 -14.79 8.27
CA ARG A 21 18.36 -15.26 7.85
C ARG A 21 19.27 -15.45 9.05
N SER A 22 19.96 -16.58 9.12
CA SER A 22 21.06 -16.85 10.05
C SER A 22 22.26 -17.36 9.25
N GLY A 23 23.34 -16.58 9.22
CA GLY A 23 24.46 -16.85 8.34
C GLY A 23 24.05 -16.88 6.86
N THR A 24 24.17 -18.04 6.21
CA THR A 24 23.76 -18.27 4.81
C THR A 24 22.41 -18.97 4.69
N SER A 25 21.79 -19.38 5.79
CA SER A 25 20.54 -20.14 5.80
C SER A 25 19.34 -19.25 6.02
N TRP A 26 18.26 -19.50 5.28
CA TRP A 26 16.96 -18.86 5.43
C TRP A 26 15.96 -19.86 6.00
N SER A 27 15.19 -19.43 7.00
CA SER A 27 14.09 -20.21 7.58
C SER A 27 12.82 -19.40 7.63
N GLN A 28 11.69 -20.06 7.36
CA GLN A 28 10.38 -19.42 7.54
C GLN A 28 10.15 -19.11 9.02
N GLN A 29 9.87 -17.86 9.32
CA GLN A 29 9.59 -17.39 10.69
C GLN A 29 8.09 -17.32 10.96
N ALA A 30 7.30 -16.84 9.99
CA ALA A 30 5.87 -16.65 10.14
C ALA A 30 5.15 -16.75 8.79
N LYS A 31 3.84 -17.01 8.86
CA LYS A 31 2.86 -16.79 7.81
C LYS A 31 1.85 -15.77 8.32
N LEU A 32 1.60 -14.72 7.56
CA LEU A 32 0.70 -13.63 7.89
C LEU A 32 -0.50 -13.67 6.96
N MET A 33 -1.68 -13.43 7.50
CA MET A 33 -2.93 -13.28 6.78
C MET A 33 -3.72 -12.15 7.41
N ALA A 34 -4.52 -11.44 6.64
CA ALA A 34 -5.43 -10.41 7.17
C ALA A 34 -6.39 -11.05 8.18
N SER A 35 -6.72 -10.32 9.25
CA SER A 35 -7.65 -10.80 10.27
C SER A 35 -9.08 -10.98 9.72
N ASP A 36 -9.44 -10.18 8.75
CA ASP A 36 -10.71 -10.07 8.03
C ASP A 36 -10.66 -10.62 6.59
N ALA A 37 -9.64 -11.40 6.26
CA ALA A 37 -9.40 -11.94 4.91
C ALA A 37 -10.64 -12.57 4.28
N ALA A 38 -11.03 -12.07 3.11
CA ALA A 38 -12.16 -12.51 2.32
C ALA A 38 -11.75 -12.97 0.91
N GLU A 39 -12.71 -13.41 0.14
CA GLU A 39 -12.49 -13.91 -1.23
C GLU A 39 -12.01 -12.79 -2.14
N THR A 40 -10.94 -13.04 -2.89
CA THR A 40 -10.34 -12.16 -3.89
C THR A 40 -9.66 -10.88 -3.38
N ASP A 41 -9.44 -10.70 -2.08
CA ASP A 41 -8.74 -9.53 -1.50
C ASP A 41 -7.32 -9.35 -2.01
N LEU A 42 -6.65 -10.45 -2.41
CA LEU A 42 -5.26 -10.47 -2.87
C LEU A 42 -4.26 -9.93 -1.83
N PHE A 43 -4.45 -10.26 -0.54
CA PHE A 43 -3.50 -9.88 0.50
C PHE A 43 -2.09 -10.40 0.19
N GLY A 44 -1.12 -9.52 0.21
CA GLY A 44 0.27 -9.85 -0.13
C GLY A 44 0.67 -9.48 -1.56
N VAL A 45 -0.20 -8.86 -2.35
CA VAL A 45 0.13 -8.42 -3.73
C VAL A 45 1.27 -7.40 -3.75
N ARG A 46 1.43 -6.60 -2.69
CA ARG A 46 2.60 -5.76 -2.43
C ARG A 46 3.01 -5.87 -0.98
N VAL A 47 4.31 -5.86 -0.74
CA VAL A 47 4.89 -5.93 0.61
C VAL A 47 6.05 -4.96 0.72
N ALA A 48 6.12 -4.26 1.84
CA ALA A 48 7.25 -3.42 2.22
C ALA A 48 7.66 -3.73 3.67
N LEU A 49 8.93 -3.54 3.99
CA LEU A 49 9.48 -3.88 5.31
C LEU A 49 10.42 -2.76 5.78
N SER A 50 10.21 -2.29 7.01
CA SER A 50 11.11 -1.37 7.70
C SER A 50 11.33 -1.86 9.13
N GLY A 51 12.54 -2.35 9.43
CA GLY A 51 12.88 -2.91 10.74
C GLY A 51 11.94 -4.06 11.15
N ASN A 52 11.15 -3.82 12.18
CA ASN A 52 10.17 -4.77 12.72
C ASN A 52 8.73 -4.53 12.24
N THR A 53 8.54 -3.68 11.24
CA THR A 53 7.22 -3.33 10.71
C THR A 53 7.10 -3.77 9.26
N ALA A 54 6.07 -4.55 8.95
CA ALA A 54 5.70 -4.93 7.59
C ALA A 54 4.42 -4.20 7.19
N LEU A 55 4.41 -3.63 5.98
CA LEU A 55 3.24 -3.06 5.33
C LEU A 55 2.86 -3.97 4.16
N ILE A 56 1.62 -4.42 4.14
CA ILE A 56 1.13 -5.44 3.22
C ILE A 56 -0.17 -4.97 2.62
N SER A 57 -0.30 -5.00 1.30
CA SER A 57 -1.54 -4.57 0.64
C SER A 57 -2.47 -5.72 0.30
N ALA A 58 -3.78 -5.43 0.30
CA ALA A 58 -4.88 -6.20 -0.24
C ALA A 58 -5.70 -5.24 -1.13
N ARG A 59 -5.27 -5.05 -2.37
CA ARG A 59 -5.78 -3.98 -3.25
C ARG A 59 -7.20 -4.21 -3.76
N ARG A 60 -7.78 -5.38 -3.49
CA ARG A 60 -9.14 -5.75 -3.83
C ARG A 60 -9.98 -6.04 -2.60
N ASP A 61 -9.49 -5.66 -1.43
CA ASP A 61 -10.27 -5.74 -0.21
C ASP A 61 -11.53 -4.87 -0.36
N ASP A 62 -12.67 -5.50 -0.12
CA ASP A 62 -13.97 -4.84 -0.17
C ASP A 62 -14.23 -4.11 1.15
N ASP A 63 -14.77 -2.91 1.09
CA ASP A 63 -15.17 -2.15 2.28
C ASP A 63 -16.68 -1.91 2.26
N GLU A 64 -17.35 -2.09 3.39
CA GLU A 64 -18.82 -1.93 3.50
C GLU A 64 -19.30 -0.51 3.19
N ILE A 65 -18.43 0.50 3.35
CA ILE A 65 -18.73 1.92 3.15
C ILE A 65 -18.19 2.40 1.81
N MET A 66 -16.93 2.06 1.49
CA MET A 66 -16.23 2.53 0.29
C MET A 66 -16.59 1.71 -0.96
N GLY A 67 -16.93 0.43 -0.78
CA GLY A 67 -17.39 -0.44 -1.87
C GLY A 67 -16.41 -1.52 -2.29
N VAL A 68 -16.75 -2.17 -3.40
CA VAL A 68 -15.99 -3.29 -3.98
C VAL A 68 -14.64 -2.81 -4.51
N ASP A 69 -13.58 -3.60 -4.29
CA ASP A 69 -12.21 -3.31 -4.75
C ASP A 69 -11.69 -1.92 -4.27
N ALA A 70 -12.22 -1.36 -3.18
CA ALA A 70 -11.71 -0.10 -2.61
C ALA A 70 -10.25 -0.23 -2.19
N GLY A 71 -9.90 -1.40 -1.66
CA GLY A 71 -8.57 -1.79 -1.27
C GLY A 71 -8.15 -1.35 0.13
N SER A 72 -7.19 -2.10 0.69
CA SER A 72 -6.63 -1.84 2.03
C SER A 72 -5.13 -2.11 2.10
N ALA A 73 -4.51 -1.63 3.17
CA ALA A 73 -3.15 -2.01 3.55
C ALA A 73 -3.10 -2.36 5.04
N TYR A 74 -2.35 -3.39 5.38
CA TYR A 74 -2.25 -3.92 6.74
C TYR A 74 -0.85 -3.73 7.29
N VAL A 75 -0.77 -3.27 8.51
CA VAL A 75 0.49 -3.13 9.23
C VAL A 75 0.64 -4.29 10.20
N PHE A 76 1.76 -5.00 10.10
CA PHE A 76 2.17 -6.02 11.06
C PHE A 76 3.44 -5.59 11.77
N VAL A 77 3.49 -5.83 13.09
CA VAL A 77 4.67 -5.52 13.91
C VAL A 77 5.21 -6.79 14.54
N ARG A 78 6.55 -6.90 14.55
CA ARG A 78 7.26 -8.02 15.14
C ARG A 78 7.76 -7.70 16.54
N THR A 79 7.46 -8.60 17.49
CA THR A 79 8.06 -8.64 18.83
C THR A 79 8.74 -9.99 19.04
N GLY A 80 10.06 -9.98 19.14
CA GLY A 80 10.84 -11.21 19.12
C GLY A 80 10.70 -11.97 17.79
N THR A 81 10.04 -13.12 17.81
CA THR A 81 9.75 -13.94 16.61
C THR A 81 8.28 -13.88 16.21
N THR A 82 7.44 -13.22 16.99
CA THR A 82 5.99 -13.17 16.77
C THR A 82 5.60 -11.91 16.00
N TRP A 83 4.78 -12.07 14.97
CA TRP A 83 4.19 -10.99 14.19
C TRP A 83 2.72 -10.84 14.53
N GLN A 84 2.26 -9.62 14.74
CA GLN A 84 0.87 -9.30 15.04
C GLN A 84 0.38 -8.17 14.14
N GLN A 85 -0.86 -8.28 13.66
CA GLN A 85 -1.52 -7.19 12.94
C GLN A 85 -1.74 -6.03 13.91
N GLN A 86 -1.23 -4.85 13.56
CA GLN A 86 -1.34 -3.63 14.36
C GLN A 86 -2.47 -2.73 13.86
N ALA A 87 -2.64 -2.64 12.53
CA ALA A 87 -3.63 -1.77 11.91
C ALA A 87 -4.08 -2.29 10.53
N LYS A 88 -5.28 -1.91 10.14
CA LYS A 88 -5.78 -1.85 8.76
C LYS A 88 -5.86 -0.37 8.38
N LEU A 89 -5.32 -0.01 7.23
CA LEU A 89 -5.29 1.35 6.69
C LEU A 89 -6.12 1.37 5.41
N THR A 90 -6.99 2.36 5.30
CA THR A 90 -7.84 2.62 4.12
C THR A 90 -7.72 4.08 3.71
N ALA A 91 -8.03 4.41 2.49
CA ALA A 91 -8.10 5.80 2.05
C ALA A 91 -9.25 6.52 2.78
N PRO A 92 -9.07 7.72 3.32
CA PRO A 92 -10.15 8.44 4.02
C PRO A 92 -11.28 8.89 3.08
N ASP A 93 -11.00 8.99 1.80
CA ASP A 93 -11.86 9.38 0.69
C ASP A 93 -12.06 8.24 -0.33
N GLY A 94 -11.80 6.99 0.10
CA GLY A 94 -11.84 5.82 -0.76
C GLY A 94 -13.23 5.56 -1.37
N ALA A 95 -13.23 5.05 -2.59
CA ALA A 95 -14.40 4.62 -3.32
C ALA A 95 -14.18 3.26 -3.99
N ALA A 96 -15.25 2.68 -4.53
CA ALA A 96 -15.19 1.41 -5.26
C ALA A 96 -14.20 1.51 -6.43
N ASP A 97 -13.41 0.45 -6.63
CA ASP A 97 -12.37 0.32 -7.67
C ASP A 97 -11.15 1.25 -7.53
N ASP A 98 -11.01 2.04 -6.47
CA ASP A 98 -9.83 2.90 -6.24
C ASP A 98 -8.54 2.10 -6.09
N ARG A 99 -8.66 0.85 -5.59
CA ARG A 99 -7.54 -0.08 -5.41
C ARG A 99 -6.43 0.48 -4.54
N PHE A 100 -6.80 1.05 -3.39
CA PHE A 100 -5.83 1.44 -2.37
C PHE A 100 -4.92 0.27 -2.01
N GLY A 101 -3.62 0.51 -1.94
CA GLY A 101 -2.63 -0.57 -1.82
C GLY A 101 -2.06 -1.05 -3.17
N ARG A 102 -2.28 -0.33 -4.29
CA ARG A 102 -1.66 -0.66 -5.57
C ARG A 102 -0.14 -0.73 -5.49
N SER A 103 0.47 0.19 -4.77
CA SER A 103 1.89 0.20 -4.40
C SER A 103 2.05 0.71 -2.98
N VAL A 104 3.01 0.15 -2.24
CA VAL A 104 3.25 0.49 -0.83
C VAL A 104 4.73 0.66 -0.55
N ALA A 105 5.07 1.62 0.28
CA ALA A 105 6.40 1.83 0.82
C ALA A 105 6.33 2.24 2.30
N ILE A 106 7.34 1.89 3.08
CA ILE A 106 7.42 2.23 4.50
C ILE A 106 8.85 2.62 4.87
N SER A 107 9.01 3.67 5.65
CA SER A 107 10.27 4.12 6.24
C SER A 107 10.03 4.53 7.69
N GLY A 108 10.53 3.73 8.64
CA GLY A 108 10.29 3.93 10.07
C GLY A 108 8.80 3.93 10.41
N ASP A 109 8.32 5.06 10.89
CA ASP A 109 6.94 5.29 11.30
C ASP A 109 6.10 6.01 10.22
N THR A 110 6.59 6.08 8.98
CA THR A 110 5.88 6.66 7.85
C THR A 110 5.58 5.61 6.81
N ALA A 111 4.33 5.52 6.36
CA ALA A 111 3.87 4.67 5.27
C ALA A 111 3.34 5.51 4.12
N LEU A 112 3.65 5.10 2.89
CA LEU A 112 3.14 5.67 1.64
C LEU A 112 2.40 4.58 0.89
N ILE A 113 1.14 4.84 0.56
CA ILE A 113 0.23 3.87 -0.04
C ILE A 113 -0.51 4.56 -1.18
N SER A 114 -0.59 3.94 -2.35
CA SER A 114 -1.26 4.54 -3.50
C SER A 114 -2.62 3.90 -3.81
N ALA A 115 -3.52 4.69 -4.40
CA ALA A 115 -4.78 4.30 -5.03
C ALA A 115 -4.76 4.86 -6.47
N MET A 116 -4.38 4.01 -7.43
CA MET A 116 -4.09 4.46 -8.80
C MET A 116 -5.32 4.81 -9.61
N HIS A 117 -6.50 4.36 -9.19
CA HIS A 117 -7.76 4.64 -9.86
C HIS A 117 -8.60 5.72 -9.16
N GLN A 118 -8.05 6.36 -8.13
CA GLN A 118 -8.72 7.45 -7.46
C GLN A 118 -8.97 8.63 -8.44
N ASP A 119 -10.14 9.29 -8.33
CA ASP A 119 -10.72 10.15 -9.37
C ASP A 119 -10.65 11.66 -9.08
N ASP A 120 -9.92 12.11 -8.05
CA ASP A 120 -9.88 13.50 -7.58
C ASP A 120 -9.53 14.54 -8.66
N LYS A 121 -8.69 14.18 -9.62
CA LYS A 121 -8.28 15.02 -10.75
C LYS A 121 -8.90 14.57 -12.09
N GLY A 122 -9.84 13.63 -12.02
CA GLY A 122 -10.52 13.00 -13.14
C GLY A 122 -10.34 11.48 -13.13
N ALA A 123 -11.09 10.78 -13.97
CA ALA A 123 -11.16 9.32 -13.96
C ALA A 123 -9.79 8.67 -14.02
N ASN A 124 -9.43 7.85 -13.00
CA ASN A 124 -8.15 7.18 -12.85
C ASN A 124 -6.94 8.14 -12.87
N SER A 125 -7.08 9.36 -12.34
CA SER A 125 -5.95 10.27 -12.19
C SER A 125 -4.94 9.76 -11.17
N GLY A 126 -5.43 9.09 -10.12
CA GLY A 126 -4.67 8.46 -9.07
C GLY A 126 -4.24 9.39 -7.93
N SER A 127 -4.03 8.79 -6.76
CA SER A 127 -3.60 9.47 -5.53
C SER A 127 -2.63 8.61 -4.72
N ALA A 128 -1.90 9.23 -3.80
CA ALA A 128 -1.05 8.54 -2.83
C ALA A 128 -1.22 9.16 -1.44
N TYR A 129 -1.20 8.33 -0.42
CA TYR A 129 -1.57 8.68 0.94
C TYR A 129 -0.40 8.47 1.89
N ILE A 130 -0.11 9.47 2.70
CA ILE A 130 0.87 9.40 3.77
C ILE A 130 0.15 9.10 5.08
N PHE A 131 0.60 8.05 5.74
CA PHE A 131 0.23 7.72 7.11
C PHE A 131 1.45 7.80 8.01
N SER A 132 1.27 8.27 9.24
CA SER A 132 2.30 8.23 10.26
C SER A 132 1.83 7.49 11.51
N ARG A 133 2.80 6.89 12.23
CA ARG A 133 2.57 6.19 13.48
C ARG A 133 3.09 7.02 14.65
N THR A 134 2.21 7.34 15.59
CA THR A 134 2.56 7.99 16.85
C THR A 134 2.03 7.17 18.02
N ALA A 135 2.87 6.81 18.96
CA ALA A 135 2.53 5.97 20.11
C ALA A 135 1.82 4.64 19.73
N GLY A 136 2.21 4.05 18.59
CA GLY A 136 1.65 2.80 18.09
C GLY A 136 0.35 2.93 17.29
N VAL A 137 -0.19 4.14 17.13
CA VAL A 137 -1.42 4.41 16.37
C VAL A 137 -1.06 5.03 15.03
N TRP A 138 -1.57 4.46 13.95
CA TRP A 138 -1.45 4.97 12.60
C TRP A 138 -2.57 5.95 12.27
N SER A 139 -2.24 7.07 11.66
CA SER A 139 -3.19 8.09 11.22
C SER A 139 -2.80 8.65 9.86
N HIS A 140 -3.81 8.94 9.03
CA HIS A 140 -3.62 9.67 7.78
C HIS A 140 -3.09 11.06 8.05
N GLN A 141 -2.11 11.52 7.29
CA GLN A 141 -1.47 12.83 7.41
C GLN A 141 -1.81 13.74 6.25
N THR A 142 -1.68 13.23 5.03
CA THR A 142 -1.94 13.98 3.81
C THR A 142 -2.16 13.06 2.62
N THR A 143 -2.92 13.54 1.65
CA THR A 143 -3.08 12.95 0.33
C THR A 143 -2.21 13.73 -0.66
N LEU A 144 -1.49 13.02 -1.52
CA LEU A 144 -0.63 13.56 -2.57
C LEU A 144 -1.26 13.26 -3.92
N THR A 145 -1.38 14.28 -4.76
CA THR A 145 -1.81 14.17 -6.16
C THR A 145 -0.79 14.89 -7.04
N ALA A 146 -0.71 14.55 -8.31
CA ALA A 146 0.04 15.35 -9.27
C ALA A 146 -0.61 16.74 -9.39
N GLU A 147 0.19 17.82 -9.42
CA GLU A 147 -0.35 19.19 -9.58
C GLU A 147 -1.04 19.36 -10.93
N ASP A 148 -0.44 18.77 -11.95
CA ASP A 148 -0.88 18.71 -13.36
C ASP A 148 -1.74 17.47 -13.67
N GLY A 149 -2.16 16.70 -12.64
CA GLY A 149 -2.88 15.44 -12.81
C GLY A 149 -4.13 15.53 -13.68
N ALA A 150 -4.27 14.58 -14.60
CA ALA A 150 -5.32 14.47 -15.58
C ALA A 150 -5.94 13.05 -15.61
N PRO A 151 -7.11 12.87 -16.23
CA PRO A 151 -7.73 11.55 -16.35
C PRO A 151 -6.81 10.55 -17.05
N GLY A 152 -6.61 9.38 -16.46
CA GLY A 152 -5.79 8.31 -17.01
C GLY A 152 -4.31 8.36 -16.65
N ASP A 153 -3.83 9.35 -15.92
CA ASP A 153 -2.43 9.49 -15.53
C ASP A 153 -1.95 8.35 -14.62
N VAL A 154 -2.85 7.76 -13.85
CA VAL A 154 -2.60 6.68 -12.89
C VAL A 154 -1.45 6.99 -11.93
N PHE A 155 -1.43 8.22 -11.38
CA PHE A 155 -0.49 8.62 -10.35
C PHE A 155 -0.54 7.64 -9.17
N GLY A 156 0.61 7.19 -8.69
CA GLY A 156 0.67 6.12 -7.71
C GLY A 156 0.78 4.71 -8.32
N TRP A 157 1.03 4.58 -9.63
CA TRP A 157 1.34 3.26 -10.23
C TRP A 157 2.47 2.55 -9.49
N SER A 158 3.48 3.29 -9.12
CA SER A 158 4.57 2.86 -8.26
C SER A 158 4.96 3.94 -7.26
N VAL A 159 5.32 3.55 -6.05
CA VAL A 159 5.80 4.47 -5.02
C VAL A 159 7.08 3.97 -4.37
N ALA A 160 7.93 4.90 -3.96
CA ALA A 160 9.10 4.66 -3.13
C ALA A 160 9.17 5.72 -2.03
N LEU A 161 9.67 5.34 -0.87
CA LEU A 161 9.83 6.22 0.29
C LEU A 161 11.20 6.01 0.91
N SER A 162 11.93 7.09 1.12
CA SER A 162 13.20 7.11 1.82
C SER A 162 13.23 8.28 2.79
N ASN A 163 13.26 8.00 4.09
CA ASN A 163 13.10 9.01 5.13
C ASN A 163 11.86 9.89 4.86
N ASN A 164 12.07 11.17 4.54
CA ASN A 164 11.01 12.15 4.31
C ASN A 164 10.78 12.44 2.82
N THR A 165 11.40 11.69 1.90
CA THR A 165 11.24 11.90 0.46
C THR A 165 10.40 10.78 -0.14
N ALA A 166 9.28 11.14 -0.76
CA ALA A 166 8.44 10.24 -1.55
C ALA A 166 8.69 10.45 -3.03
N LEU A 167 8.82 9.35 -3.78
CA LEU A 167 8.87 9.31 -5.23
C LEU A 167 7.67 8.54 -5.75
N ILE A 168 6.91 9.12 -6.67
CA ILE A 168 5.64 8.57 -7.14
C ILE A 168 5.61 8.61 -8.66
N GLY A 169 5.35 7.48 -9.30
CA GLY A 169 5.25 7.35 -10.75
C GLY A 169 3.80 7.46 -11.24
N ALA A 170 3.60 8.12 -12.38
CA ALA A 170 2.37 8.22 -13.13
C ALA A 170 2.64 7.75 -14.57
N THR A 171 2.28 6.52 -14.90
CA THR A 171 2.69 5.90 -16.19
C THR A 171 1.85 6.35 -17.36
N GLY A 172 0.64 6.86 -17.11
CA GLY A 172 -0.27 7.37 -18.13
C GLY A 172 -0.14 8.85 -18.41
N ASN A 173 0.77 9.58 -17.72
CA ASN A 173 0.93 11.02 -17.96
C ASN A 173 1.35 11.32 -19.39
N ASP A 174 0.63 12.25 -20.05
CA ASP A 174 0.71 12.58 -21.48
C ASP A 174 1.45 13.90 -21.79
N ASP A 175 1.97 14.63 -20.80
CA ASP A 175 2.52 15.99 -20.97
C ASP A 175 3.62 16.09 -22.01
N ASN A 176 4.41 15.04 -22.22
CA ASN A 176 5.50 14.99 -23.20
C ASN A 176 5.20 14.04 -24.37
N GLY A 177 3.96 13.62 -24.55
CA GLY A 177 3.51 12.67 -25.57
C GLY A 177 2.69 11.56 -24.98
N ASN A 178 1.90 10.88 -25.81
CA ASN A 178 0.96 9.84 -25.37
C ASN A 178 1.66 8.77 -24.51
N GLU A 179 1.17 8.59 -23.26
CA GLU A 179 1.69 7.66 -22.25
C GLU A 179 3.21 7.79 -22.04
N SER A 180 3.75 9.01 -22.11
CA SER A 180 5.18 9.26 -21.91
C SER A 180 5.64 9.00 -20.47
N GLY A 181 4.70 9.10 -19.53
CA GLY A 181 4.91 8.90 -18.11
C GLY A 181 5.65 10.05 -17.41
N ALA A 182 5.42 10.16 -16.11
CA ALA A 182 6.07 11.13 -15.24
C ALA A 182 6.45 10.52 -13.90
N ALA A 183 7.35 11.18 -13.17
CA ALA A 183 7.71 10.86 -11.80
C ALA A 183 7.75 12.13 -10.95
N TYR A 184 7.13 12.11 -9.80
CA TYR A 184 6.95 13.24 -8.90
C TYR A 184 7.69 13.00 -7.58
N VAL A 185 8.37 14.02 -7.09
CA VAL A 185 9.10 14.00 -5.83
C VAL A 185 8.42 14.92 -4.83
N PHE A 186 8.15 14.41 -3.63
CA PHE A 186 7.54 15.16 -2.53
C PHE A 186 8.41 15.08 -1.28
N GLU A 187 8.57 16.22 -0.60
CA GLU A 187 9.15 16.30 0.74
C GLU A 187 8.05 16.20 1.79
N ILE A 188 8.09 15.13 2.60
CA ILE A 188 7.14 14.92 3.70
C ILE A 188 7.66 15.69 4.90
N LYS A 189 6.92 16.72 5.32
CA LYS A 189 7.26 17.48 6.54
C LYS A 189 6.92 16.66 7.77
N ALA A 190 7.88 16.54 8.69
CA ALA A 190 7.60 15.99 10.00
C ALA A 190 6.64 16.94 10.75
N ASN A 191 5.59 16.39 11.34
CA ASN A 191 4.71 17.12 12.26
C ASN A 191 5.36 17.28 13.63
#